data_41d99d1b2e62088bfddf5a264a680bb9
#
_entry.id   41d99d1b2e62088bfddf5a264a680bb9
#
_cell.length_a   1.000
_cell.length_b   1.000
_cell.length_c   1.000
_cell.angle_alpha   90.00
_cell.angle_beta   90.00
_cell.angle_gamma   90.00
#
_symmetry.space_group_name_H-M   'P 1'
#
loop_
_entity.id
_entity.type
_entity.pdbx_description
1 polymer ?
#
loop_
_entity_poly.entity_id
_entity_poly.type
_entity_poly.pdbx_seq_one_letter_code
_entity_poly.pdbx_strand_id
1 'polypeptide(L)'
;MPSRNIVDGIVEDIITGLSRIKWLHVIARNSTFVYKGRAVDVKQVGRDLGVRYVLEGSLRKAGNRVRLTAQLIEAASGRHVWAERYDRALDDIFAVQDEITLSVVGYIEPSLRQAEIERAKRKRPENLDAYDLYLRALPYAMVFMPGDADKALPLLRQSLELEPGFAAAHAAAAWCYEQRYLRGGLDPADKTAALAHARAALEAGADDAGTLATAGFVIGLVDHDYDTAMNAIDRGLAMSPSSALALSLGSVILGHAGRTAEAVDYAERALRWCPLDRTVSVPYVGLGIAYCAAGDWEAAIPACGKSEQANPRFSLPYFLRAAALSRLGRIEEAKIPAQRGLELEPGFTVSGFVRAHTGRADIWEPIGDALRRLGLPE
;
A
#
# COMPACT_ATOMS: atom_id res chain seq x y z
N MET A 1 -26.65 29.71 8.06
CA MET A 1 -26.46 29.38 6.61
C MET A 1 -25.03 29.04 6.19
N PRO A 2 -23.94 29.49 6.84
CA PRO A 2 -22.57 29.08 6.42
C PRO A 2 -22.25 27.58 6.61
N SER A 3 -22.86 26.88 7.55
CA SER A 3 -22.58 25.46 7.83
C SER A 3 -23.07 24.48 6.74
N ARG A 4 -24.11 24.86 5.95
CA ARG A 4 -24.61 24.03 4.85
C ARG A 4 -23.59 23.92 3.70
N ASN A 5 -22.87 25.02 3.42
CA ASN A 5 -21.88 25.04 2.34
C ASN A 5 -20.66 24.16 2.65
N ILE A 6 -20.22 24.09 3.92
CA ILE A 6 -19.08 23.28 4.33
C ILE A 6 -19.36 21.77 4.16
N VAL A 7 -20.53 21.32 4.62
CA VAL A 7 -20.95 19.91 4.50
C VAL A 7 -21.02 19.49 3.05
N ASP A 8 -21.62 20.34 2.21
CA ASP A 8 -21.81 20.05 0.80
C ASP A 8 -20.48 20.03 0.05
N GLY A 9 -19.52 20.91 0.40
CA GLY A 9 -18.17 20.92 -0.13
C GLY A 9 -17.40 19.63 0.24
N ILE A 10 -17.36 19.26 1.52
CA ILE A 10 -16.68 18.02 1.96
C ILE A 10 -17.27 16.79 1.25
N VAL A 11 -18.59 16.69 1.12
CA VAL A 11 -19.24 15.55 0.43
C VAL A 11 -18.86 15.53 -1.05
N GLU A 12 -18.81 16.68 -1.73
CA GLU A 12 -18.42 16.81 -3.13
C GLU A 12 -16.96 16.42 -3.34
N ASP A 13 -16.07 16.88 -2.45
CA ASP A 13 -14.64 16.55 -2.48
C ASP A 13 -14.39 15.05 -2.21
N ILE A 14 -15.13 14.43 -1.27
CA ILE A 14 -15.06 12.99 -1.03
C ILE A 14 -15.55 12.21 -2.26
N ILE A 15 -16.68 12.59 -2.87
CA ILE A 15 -17.18 11.96 -4.09
C ILE A 15 -16.14 12.08 -5.20
N THR A 16 -15.56 13.26 -5.37
CA THR A 16 -14.51 13.52 -6.36
C THR A 16 -13.26 12.66 -6.08
N GLY A 17 -12.81 12.60 -4.83
CA GLY A 17 -11.67 11.78 -4.41
C GLY A 17 -11.89 10.29 -4.64
N LEU A 18 -13.06 9.77 -4.26
CA LEU A 18 -13.42 8.35 -4.47
C LEU A 18 -13.58 8.02 -5.96
N SER A 19 -14.08 8.96 -6.78
CA SER A 19 -14.26 8.75 -8.22
C SER A 19 -12.93 8.64 -8.99
N ARG A 20 -11.81 9.04 -8.37
CA ARG A 20 -10.46 8.84 -8.93
C ARG A 20 -9.93 7.42 -8.74
N ILE A 21 -10.59 6.61 -7.90
CA ILE A 21 -10.23 5.21 -7.68
C ILE A 21 -10.89 4.37 -8.77
N LYS A 22 -10.12 3.93 -9.75
CA LYS A 22 -10.61 3.33 -11.01
C LYS A 22 -11.56 2.15 -10.84
N TRP A 23 -11.30 1.28 -9.86
CA TRP A 23 -12.12 0.09 -9.60
C TRP A 23 -13.43 0.38 -8.84
N LEU A 24 -13.64 1.64 -8.39
CA LEU A 24 -14.87 2.08 -7.73
C LEU A 24 -15.82 2.75 -8.72
N HIS A 25 -17.07 2.27 -8.77
CA HIS A 25 -18.16 2.99 -9.40
C HIS A 25 -18.86 3.86 -8.36
N VAL A 26 -18.61 5.17 -8.40
CA VAL A 26 -19.15 6.14 -7.45
C VAL A 26 -20.38 6.82 -8.04
N ILE A 27 -21.50 6.77 -7.32
CA ILE A 27 -22.75 7.39 -7.73
C ILE A 27 -22.63 8.91 -7.61
N ALA A 28 -23.07 9.63 -8.64
CA ALA A 28 -23.01 11.07 -8.70
C ALA A 28 -23.80 11.76 -7.57
N ARG A 29 -23.27 12.90 -7.13
CA ARG A 29 -23.83 13.73 -6.04
C ARG A 29 -25.33 13.95 -6.15
N ASN A 30 -25.84 14.33 -7.30
CA ASN A 30 -27.26 14.66 -7.47
C ASN A 30 -28.19 13.49 -7.15
N SER A 31 -27.76 12.25 -7.43
CA SER A 31 -28.54 11.05 -7.13
C SER A 31 -28.52 10.69 -5.63
N THR A 32 -27.44 11.04 -4.91
CA THR A 32 -27.32 10.75 -3.48
C THR A 32 -27.95 11.85 -2.61
N PHE A 33 -27.99 13.08 -3.05
CA PHE A 33 -28.54 14.23 -2.29
C PHE A 33 -30.05 14.18 -2.09
N VAL A 34 -30.79 13.35 -2.82
CA VAL A 34 -32.22 13.11 -2.58
C VAL A 34 -32.48 12.47 -1.21
N TYR A 35 -31.47 11.81 -0.62
CA TYR A 35 -31.52 11.18 0.70
C TYR A 35 -31.08 12.11 1.84
N LYS A 36 -30.52 13.28 1.52
CA LYS A 36 -29.96 14.22 2.51
C LYS A 36 -31.04 14.66 3.52
N GLY A 37 -30.72 14.47 4.82
CA GLY A 37 -31.59 14.86 5.91
C GLY A 37 -32.82 13.96 6.11
N ARG A 38 -32.88 12.81 5.43
CA ARG A 38 -33.95 11.81 5.60
C ARG A 38 -33.43 10.63 6.42
N ALA A 39 -34.26 10.08 7.29
CA ALA A 39 -34.02 8.80 7.92
C ALA A 39 -34.43 7.70 6.93
N VAL A 40 -33.47 7.14 6.18
CA VAL A 40 -33.72 6.12 5.17
C VAL A 40 -32.94 4.85 5.56
N ASP A 41 -33.57 3.68 5.32
CA ASP A 41 -32.88 2.40 5.48
C ASP A 41 -31.79 2.26 4.42
N VAL A 42 -30.54 2.05 4.86
CA VAL A 42 -29.37 1.83 4.01
C VAL A 42 -29.58 0.71 2.99
N LYS A 43 -30.34 -0.34 3.38
CA LYS A 43 -30.69 -1.45 2.47
C LYS A 43 -31.56 -0.97 1.31
N GLN A 44 -32.47 -0.02 1.59
CA GLN A 44 -33.30 0.58 0.54
C GLN A 44 -32.45 1.45 -0.40
N VAL A 45 -31.57 2.30 0.15
CA VAL A 45 -30.63 3.13 -0.64
C VAL A 45 -29.78 2.24 -1.57
N GLY A 46 -29.26 1.13 -1.03
CA GLY A 46 -28.49 0.16 -1.81
C GLY A 46 -29.24 -0.42 -3.01
N ARG A 47 -30.52 -0.76 -2.81
CA ARG A 47 -31.39 -1.27 -3.90
C ARG A 47 -31.73 -0.19 -4.93
N ASP A 48 -32.10 0.99 -4.46
CA ASP A 48 -32.53 2.10 -5.32
C ASP A 48 -31.41 2.60 -6.23
N LEU A 49 -30.17 2.65 -5.71
CA LEU A 49 -28.97 3.13 -6.42
C LEU A 49 -28.15 1.99 -7.05
N GLY A 50 -28.48 0.74 -6.80
CA GLY A 50 -27.74 -0.42 -7.31
C GLY A 50 -26.32 -0.53 -6.74
N VAL A 51 -26.09 -0.06 -5.49
CA VAL A 51 -24.76 -0.03 -4.88
C VAL A 51 -24.62 -1.05 -3.76
N ARG A 52 -23.40 -1.57 -3.60
CA ARG A 52 -23.06 -2.49 -2.50
C ARG A 52 -22.70 -1.79 -1.21
N TYR A 53 -22.14 -0.62 -1.30
CA TYR A 53 -21.66 0.15 -0.14
C TYR A 53 -22.26 1.54 -0.14
N VAL A 54 -22.59 2.04 1.03
CA VAL A 54 -23.09 3.40 1.25
C VAL A 54 -22.17 4.09 2.26
N LEU A 55 -21.66 5.24 1.88
CA LEU A 55 -20.96 6.15 2.79
C LEU A 55 -21.96 7.17 3.31
N GLU A 56 -22.11 7.22 4.61
CA GLU A 56 -22.94 8.23 5.28
C GLU A 56 -22.15 8.95 6.36
N GLY A 57 -22.59 10.14 6.72
CA GLY A 57 -21.94 10.92 7.76
C GLY A 57 -22.76 12.08 8.26
N SER A 58 -22.28 12.67 9.35
CA SER A 58 -22.86 13.88 9.91
C SER A 58 -21.76 14.87 10.28
N LEU A 59 -22.04 16.16 10.07
CA LEU A 59 -21.13 17.23 10.45
C LEU A 59 -21.82 18.13 11.47
N ARG A 60 -21.15 18.42 12.58
CA ARG A 60 -21.59 19.34 13.62
C ARG A 60 -20.52 20.43 13.79
N LYS A 61 -20.96 21.69 13.81
CA LYS A 61 -20.12 22.86 14.08
C LYS A 61 -20.48 23.45 15.43
N ALA A 62 -19.48 23.73 16.26
CA ALA A 62 -19.62 24.42 17.54
C ALA A 62 -18.49 25.46 17.69
N GLY A 63 -18.81 26.72 17.55
CA GLY A 63 -17.81 27.80 17.52
C GLY A 63 -16.79 27.62 16.43
N ASN A 64 -15.50 27.57 16.79
CA ASN A 64 -14.37 27.32 15.89
C ASN A 64 -14.00 25.84 15.78
N ARG A 65 -14.88 24.91 16.12
CA ARG A 65 -14.64 23.47 16.01
C ARG A 65 -15.66 22.81 15.10
N VAL A 66 -15.19 21.86 14.32
CA VAL A 66 -16.01 20.99 13.48
C VAL A 66 -15.79 19.54 13.91
N ARG A 67 -16.88 18.79 14.01
CA ARG A 67 -16.89 17.35 14.21
C ARG A 67 -17.58 16.69 13.04
N LEU A 68 -16.84 15.87 12.30
CA LEU A 68 -17.37 14.98 11.27
C LEU A 68 -17.39 13.55 11.81
N THR A 69 -18.51 12.86 11.61
CA THR A 69 -18.58 11.41 11.72
C THR A 69 -18.85 10.86 10.33
N ALA A 70 -18.09 9.87 9.90
CA ALA A 70 -18.28 9.19 8.63
C ALA A 70 -18.29 7.67 8.87
N GLN A 71 -19.12 6.93 8.12
CA GLN A 71 -19.23 5.48 8.23
C GLN A 71 -19.55 4.86 6.87
N LEU A 72 -18.89 3.75 6.58
CA LEU A 72 -19.08 2.94 5.38
C LEU A 72 -19.86 1.69 5.75
N ILE A 73 -20.98 1.45 5.08
CA ILE A 73 -21.92 0.39 5.40
C ILE A 73 -22.12 -0.51 4.18
N GLU A 74 -22.05 -1.82 4.37
CA GLU A 74 -22.46 -2.81 3.39
C GLU A 74 -24.00 -2.81 3.28
N ALA A 75 -24.54 -2.34 2.16
CA ALA A 75 -25.97 -2.07 2.02
C ALA A 75 -26.85 -3.32 2.21
N ALA A 76 -26.43 -4.50 1.71
CA ALA A 76 -27.22 -5.72 1.79
C ALA A 76 -27.43 -6.22 3.23
N SER A 77 -26.39 -6.15 4.07
CA SER A 77 -26.39 -6.64 5.45
C SER A 77 -26.72 -5.55 6.48
N GLY A 78 -26.41 -4.29 6.18
CA GLY A 78 -26.41 -3.18 7.13
C GLY A 78 -25.18 -3.19 8.05
N ARG A 79 -24.15 -3.99 7.76
CA ARG A 79 -22.93 -4.12 8.55
C ARG A 79 -22.01 -2.93 8.29
N HIS A 80 -21.51 -2.30 9.36
CA HIS A 80 -20.47 -1.30 9.26
C HIS A 80 -19.15 -1.94 8.83
N VAL A 81 -18.60 -1.46 7.71
CA VAL A 81 -17.29 -1.85 7.18
C VAL A 81 -16.21 -0.98 7.81
N TRP A 82 -16.53 0.30 8.01
CA TRP A 82 -15.64 1.29 8.61
C TRP A 82 -16.48 2.40 9.24
N ALA A 83 -15.99 3.00 10.33
CA ALA A 83 -16.56 4.21 10.93
C ALA A 83 -15.46 4.99 11.65
N GLU A 84 -15.45 6.33 11.48
CA GLU A 84 -14.45 7.19 12.08
C GLU A 84 -15.05 8.56 12.45
N ARG A 85 -14.40 9.25 13.38
CA ARG A 85 -14.77 10.57 13.84
C ARG A 85 -13.57 11.52 13.78
N TYR A 86 -13.77 12.64 13.10
CA TYR A 86 -12.78 13.71 12.96
C TYR A 86 -13.21 14.92 13.78
N ASP A 87 -12.33 15.40 14.67
CA ASP A 87 -12.50 16.65 15.42
C ASP A 87 -11.40 17.63 14.99
N ARG A 88 -11.77 18.77 14.40
CA ARG A 88 -10.82 19.77 13.88
C ARG A 88 -11.18 21.18 14.31
N ALA A 89 -10.16 22.05 14.49
CA ALA A 89 -10.33 23.48 14.57
C ALA A 89 -10.58 24.07 13.17
N LEU A 90 -11.40 25.10 13.07
CA LEU A 90 -11.73 25.78 11.81
C LEU A 90 -10.89 27.06 11.66
N ASP A 91 -9.57 26.95 11.75
CA ASP A 91 -8.67 28.09 11.53
C ASP A 91 -8.55 28.42 10.04
N ASP A 92 -8.49 27.39 9.19
CA ASP A 92 -8.62 27.45 7.74
C ASP A 92 -9.60 26.38 7.28
N ILE A 93 -10.73 26.80 6.73
CA ILE A 93 -11.83 25.92 6.34
C ILE A 93 -11.45 25.04 5.17
N PHE A 94 -10.68 25.55 4.20
CA PHE A 94 -10.28 24.79 3.01
C PHE A 94 -9.22 23.76 3.37
N ALA A 95 -8.23 24.12 4.19
CA ALA A 95 -7.23 23.16 4.68
C ALA A 95 -7.87 22.01 5.46
N VAL A 96 -8.90 22.30 6.27
CA VAL A 96 -9.67 21.28 7.02
C VAL A 96 -10.49 20.40 6.09
N GLN A 97 -11.10 20.96 5.03
CA GLN A 97 -11.83 20.19 4.02
C GLN A 97 -10.89 19.23 3.28
N ASP A 98 -9.74 19.71 2.81
CA ASP A 98 -8.74 18.92 2.12
C ASP A 98 -8.22 17.78 3.01
N GLU A 99 -7.85 18.07 4.26
CA GLU A 99 -7.37 17.07 5.22
C GLU A 99 -8.42 15.98 5.49
N ILE A 100 -9.68 16.37 5.72
CA ILE A 100 -10.77 15.42 5.97
C ILE A 100 -11.01 14.56 4.72
N THR A 101 -11.04 15.16 3.54
CA THR A 101 -11.25 14.44 2.28
C THR A 101 -10.15 13.41 2.04
N LEU A 102 -8.89 13.82 2.15
CA LEU A 102 -7.74 12.91 1.99
C LEU A 102 -7.78 11.76 3.00
N SER A 103 -8.10 12.07 4.27
CA SER A 103 -8.21 11.05 5.31
C SER A 103 -9.36 10.07 5.03
N VAL A 104 -10.56 10.56 4.71
CA VAL A 104 -11.73 9.71 4.45
C VAL A 104 -11.48 8.81 3.24
N VAL A 105 -10.98 9.36 2.13
CA VAL A 105 -10.68 8.60 0.92
C VAL A 105 -9.59 7.57 1.19
N GLY A 106 -8.52 7.95 1.90
CA GLY A 106 -7.42 7.06 2.26
C GLY A 106 -7.85 5.87 3.13
N TYR A 107 -8.80 6.06 4.05
CA TYR A 107 -9.33 4.96 4.88
C TYR A 107 -10.37 4.08 4.16
N ILE A 108 -11.17 4.67 3.28
CA ILE A 108 -12.24 3.94 2.59
C ILE A 108 -11.67 2.94 1.59
N GLU A 109 -10.66 3.29 0.82
CA GLU A 109 -10.11 2.42 -0.22
C GLU A 109 -9.63 1.06 0.34
N PRO A 110 -8.75 0.98 1.36
CA PRO A 110 -8.32 -0.30 1.93
C PRO A 110 -9.47 -1.08 2.57
N SER A 111 -10.40 -0.37 3.22
CA SER A 111 -11.56 -0.99 3.87
C SER A 111 -12.50 -1.64 2.86
N LEU A 112 -12.77 -0.98 1.74
CA LEU A 112 -13.54 -1.54 0.61
C LEU A 112 -12.81 -2.71 -0.02
N ARG A 113 -11.51 -2.59 -0.29
CA ARG A 113 -10.69 -3.67 -0.86
C ARG A 113 -10.74 -4.92 0.03
N GLN A 114 -10.62 -4.75 1.35
CA GLN A 114 -10.76 -5.86 2.29
C GLN A 114 -12.15 -6.49 2.26
N ALA A 115 -13.20 -5.69 2.23
CA ALA A 115 -14.58 -6.19 2.15
C ALA A 115 -14.82 -6.99 0.85
N GLU A 116 -14.28 -6.53 -0.28
CA GLU A 116 -14.36 -7.23 -1.57
C GLU A 116 -13.54 -8.54 -1.57
N ILE A 117 -12.35 -8.57 -0.94
CA ILE A 117 -11.58 -9.81 -0.74
C ILE A 117 -12.42 -10.84 0.06
N GLU A 118 -13.02 -10.42 1.16
CA GLU A 118 -13.86 -11.31 1.96
C GLU A 118 -15.12 -11.79 1.20
N ARG A 119 -15.68 -10.94 0.33
CA ARG A 119 -16.76 -11.32 -0.58
C ARG A 119 -16.31 -12.36 -1.61
N ALA A 120 -15.17 -12.13 -2.26
CA ALA A 120 -14.64 -13.04 -3.27
C ALA A 120 -14.33 -14.44 -2.67
N LYS A 121 -13.83 -14.51 -1.44
CA LYS A 121 -13.58 -15.78 -0.72
C LYS A 121 -14.84 -16.63 -0.54
N ARG A 122 -16.02 -16.00 -0.44
CA ARG A 122 -17.30 -16.70 -0.22
C ARG A 122 -17.96 -17.19 -1.51
N LYS A 123 -17.53 -16.70 -2.68
CA LYS A 123 -18.03 -17.16 -3.98
C LYS A 123 -17.59 -18.61 -4.22
N ARG A 124 -18.44 -19.40 -4.92
CA ARG A 124 -18.09 -20.76 -5.34
C ARG A 124 -17.03 -20.70 -6.47
N PRO A 125 -16.13 -21.70 -6.54
CA PRO A 125 -15.06 -21.70 -7.58
C PRO A 125 -15.57 -21.56 -9.00
N GLU A 126 -16.70 -22.17 -9.32
CA GLU A 126 -17.30 -22.14 -10.67
C GLU A 126 -17.90 -20.79 -11.07
N ASN A 127 -18.04 -19.86 -10.12
CA ASN A 127 -18.65 -18.55 -10.32
C ASN A 127 -17.64 -17.38 -10.17
N LEU A 128 -16.34 -17.69 -10.27
CA LEU A 128 -15.30 -16.67 -10.16
C LEU A 128 -15.05 -16.01 -11.53
N ASP A 129 -15.05 -14.68 -11.52
CA ASP A 129 -14.54 -13.86 -12.61
C ASP A 129 -13.06 -13.49 -12.42
N ALA A 130 -12.48 -12.83 -13.41
CA ALA A 130 -11.08 -12.40 -13.36
C ALA A 130 -10.79 -11.53 -12.13
N TYR A 131 -11.70 -10.63 -11.78
CA TYR A 131 -11.57 -9.76 -10.61
C TYR A 131 -11.63 -10.52 -9.29
N ASP A 132 -12.50 -11.53 -9.16
CA ASP A 132 -12.58 -12.37 -7.95
C ASP A 132 -11.29 -13.19 -7.74
N LEU A 133 -10.71 -13.72 -8.82
CA LEU A 133 -9.43 -14.45 -8.77
C LEU A 133 -8.28 -13.54 -8.34
N TYR A 134 -8.22 -12.33 -8.91
CA TYR A 134 -7.29 -11.30 -8.47
C TYR A 134 -7.44 -10.97 -6.98
N LEU A 135 -8.68 -10.72 -6.52
CA LEU A 135 -8.96 -10.44 -5.10
C LEU A 135 -8.54 -11.59 -4.18
N ARG A 136 -8.72 -12.84 -4.60
CA ARG A 136 -8.28 -14.01 -3.85
C ARG A 136 -6.75 -14.16 -3.79
N ALA A 137 -6.03 -13.67 -4.78
CA ALA A 137 -4.57 -13.67 -4.82
C ALA A 137 -3.95 -12.62 -3.87
N LEU A 138 -4.58 -11.46 -3.72
CA LEU A 138 -4.02 -10.32 -2.97
C LEU A 138 -3.56 -10.67 -1.54
N PRO A 139 -4.29 -11.45 -0.71
CA PRO A 139 -3.84 -11.81 0.64
C PRO A 139 -2.50 -12.57 0.67
N TYR A 140 -2.17 -13.28 -0.41
CA TYR A 140 -0.89 -13.97 -0.56
C TYR A 140 0.18 -13.04 -1.13
N ALA A 141 -0.15 -12.28 -2.17
CA ALA A 141 0.78 -11.33 -2.79
C ALA A 141 1.33 -10.31 -1.79
N MET A 142 0.51 -9.88 -0.83
CA MET A 142 0.86 -8.83 0.15
C MET A 142 1.59 -9.32 1.41
N VAL A 143 2.09 -10.56 1.44
CA VAL A 143 2.90 -11.08 2.56
C VAL A 143 4.39 -10.79 2.39
N PHE A 144 4.83 -10.50 1.16
CA PHE A 144 6.22 -10.18 0.78
C PHE A 144 7.21 -11.35 0.90
N MET A 145 6.73 -12.60 0.79
CA MET A 145 7.58 -13.79 0.87
C MET A 145 7.36 -14.71 -0.34
N PRO A 146 8.43 -15.37 -0.88
CA PRO A 146 8.35 -16.22 -2.07
C PRO A 146 7.29 -17.33 -1.99
N GLY A 147 7.23 -18.04 -0.87
CA GLY A 147 6.25 -19.12 -0.69
C GLY A 147 4.79 -18.69 -0.66
N ASP A 148 4.50 -17.41 -0.39
CA ASP A 148 3.15 -16.85 -0.53
C ASP A 148 2.91 -16.35 -1.96
N ALA A 149 3.93 -15.84 -2.64
CA ALA A 149 3.87 -15.53 -4.07
C ALA A 149 3.50 -16.76 -4.90
N ASP A 150 4.05 -17.95 -4.56
CA ASP A 150 3.70 -19.22 -5.20
C ASP A 150 2.22 -19.61 -5.08
N LYS A 151 1.54 -19.16 -4.01
CA LYS A 151 0.08 -19.35 -3.84
C LYS A 151 -0.73 -18.33 -4.62
N ALA A 152 -0.21 -17.10 -4.80
CA ALA A 152 -0.88 -16.04 -5.53
C ALA A 152 -0.83 -16.26 -7.05
N LEU A 153 0.33 -16.64 -7.58
CA LEU A 153 0.57 -16.74 -9.02
C LEU A 153 -0.40 -17.64 -9.80
N PRO A 154 -0.82 -18.83 -9.32
CA PRO A 154 -1.84 -19.62 -10.01
C PRO A 154 -3.18 -18.92 -10.16
N LEU A 155 -3.62 -18.16 -9.14
CA LEU A 155 -4.86 -17.39 -9.17
C LEU A 155 -4.75 -16.22 -10.15
N LEU A 156 -3.62 -15.52 -10.15
CA LEU A 156 -3.36 -14.41 -11.07
C LEU A 156 -3.26 -14.89 -12.51
N ARG A 157 -2.67 -16.06 -12.77
CA ARG A 157 -2.64 -16.67 -14.10
C ARG A 157 -4.05 -16.95 -14.60
N GLN A 158 -4.88 -17.61 -13.80
CA GLN A 158 -6.29 -17.85 -14.15
C GLN A 158 -7.05 -16.54 -14.38
N SER A 159 -6.80 -15.51 -13.59
CA SER A 159 -7.38 -14.17 -13.80
C SER A 159 -7.00 -13.62 -15.18
N LEU A 160 -5.74 -13.73 -15.57
CA LEU A 160 -5.22 -13.25 -16.86
C LEU A 160 -5.60 -14.15 -18.04
N GLU A 161 -5.90 -15.43 -17.82
CA GLU A 161 -6.49 -16.30 -18.85
C GLU A 161 -7.92 -15.86 -19.17
N LEU A 162 -8.70 -15.40 -18.18
CA LEU A 162 -10.04 -14.84 -18.39
C LEU A 162 -10.03 -13.44 -18.97
N GLU A 163 -9.10 -12.60 -18.54
CA GLU A 163 -8.97 -11.20 -18.94
C GLU A 163 -7.50 -10.83 -19.16
N PRO A 164 -6.94 -11.08 -20.36
CA PRO A 164 -5.52 -10.87 -20.64
C PRO A 164 -5.04 -9.43 -20.48
N GLY A 165 -5.93 -8.45 -20.58
CA GLY A 165 -5.63 -7.01 -20.38
C GLY A 165 -5.84 -6.51 -18.96
N PHE A 166 -6.07 -7.39 -17.97
CA PHE A 166 -6.35 -6.95 -16.60
C PHE A 166 -5.09 -6.41 -15.91
N ALA A 167 -4.89 -5.10 -16.00
CA ALA A 167 -3.69 -4.40 -15.56
C ALA A 167 -3.34 -4.64 -14.09
N ALA A 168 -4.32 -4.64 -13.19
CA ALA A 168 -4.08 -4.86 -11.77
C ALA A 168 -3.62 -6.30 -11.46
N ALA A 169 -4.09 -7.30 -12.24
CA ALA A 169 -3.60 -8.67 -12.12
C ALA A 169 -2.16 -8.82 -12.65
N HIS A 170 -1.82 -8.10 -13.73
CA HIS A 170 -0.44 -8.00 -14.18
C HIS A 170 0.47 -7.36 -13.14
N ALA A 171 0.08 -6.24 -12.53
CA ALA A 171 0.86 -5.59 -11.47
C ALA A 171 1.07 -6.51 -10.26
N ALA A 172 0.04 -7.24 -9.82
CA ALA A 172 0.15 -8.20 -8.72
C ALA A 172 1.04 -9.39 -9.08
N ALA A 173 0.98 -9.90 -10.32
CA ALA A 173 1.87 -10.95 -10.80
C ALA A 173 3.34 -10.47 -10.86
N ALA A 174 3.57 -9.26 -11.38
CA ALA A 174 4.88 -8.62 -11.38
C ALA A 174 5.47 -8.58 -9.97
N TRP A 175 4.69 -8.15 -8.99
CA TRP A 175 5.11 -8.10 -7.59
C TRP A 175 5.42 -9.50 -7.02
N CYS A 176 4.62 -10.51 -7.32
CA CYS A 176 4.91 -11.88 -6.89
C CYS A 176 6.23 -12.41 -7.47
N TYR A 177 6.50 -12.16 -8.75
CA TYR A 177 7.78 -12.54 -9.39
C TYR A 177 8.97 -11.73 -8.85
N GLU A 178 8.78 -10.45 -8.48
CA GLU A 178 9.78 -9.64 -7.79
C GLU A 178 10.19 -10.29 -6.45
N GLN A 179 9.20 -10.69 -5.63
CA GLN A 179 9.47 -11.35 -4.35
C GLN A 179 10.25 -12.65 -4.52
N ARG A 180 9.89 -13.46 -5.51
CA ARG A 180 10.61 -14.68 -5.85
C ARG A 180 12.03 -14.37 -6.31
N TYR A 181 12.20 -13.38 -7.19
CA TYR A 181 13.51 -12.96 -7.67
C TYR A 181 14.40 -12.49 -6.52
N LEU A 182 13.98 -11.49 -5.76
CA LEU A 182 14.83 -10.84 -4.75
C LEU A 182 15.13 -11.75 -3.53
N ARG A 183 14.21 -12.66 -3.18
CA ARG A 183 14.31 -13.52 -1.97
C ARG A 183 14.36 -15.01 -2.28
N GLY A 184 14.24 -15.40 -3.53
CA GLY A 184 14.25 -16.80 -3.99
C GLY A 184 15.52 -17.22 -4.73
N GLY A 185 16.60 -16.42 -4.67
CA GLY A 185 17.89 -16.79 -5.22
C GLY A 185 18.27 -16.11 -6.54
N LEU A 186 17.59 -15.03 -6.92
CA LEU A 186 17.88 -14.19 -8.09
C LEU A 186 17.73 -14.95 -9.44
N ASP A 187 16.70 -15.80 -9.56
CA ASP A 187 16.41 -16.53 -10.81
C ASP A 187 16.13 -15.55 -11.97
N PRO A 188 16.91 -15.59 -13.08
CA PRO A 188 16.68 -14.71 -14.23
C PRO A 188 15.29 -14.89 -14.87
N ALA A 189 14.66 -16.06 -14.75
CA ALA A 189 13.32 -16.30 -15.26
C ALA A 189 12.29 -15.47 -14.48
N ASP A 190 12.41 -15.40 -13.15
CA ASP A 190 11.54 -14.56 -12.31
C ASP A 190 11.78 -13.07 -12.58
N LYS A 191 13.04 -12.64 -12.80
CA LYS A 191 13.36 -11.27 -13.25
C LYS A 191 12.62 -10.92 -14.54
N THR A 192 12.73 -11.80 -15.54
CA THR A 192 12.12 -11.59 -16.86
C THR A 192 10.60 -11.52 -16.75
N ALA A 193 9.99 -12.42 -15.99
CA ALA A 193 8.54 -12.44 -15.77
C ALA A 193 8.06 -11.18 -15.02
N ALA A 194 8.77 -10.78 -13.97
CA ALA A 194 8.44 -9.57 -13.20
C ALA A 194 8.40 -8.33 -14.10
N LEU A 195 9.43 -8.12 -14.91
CA LEU A 195 9.51 -6.96 -15.81
C LEU A 195 8.49 -7.02 -16.95
N ALA A 196 8.22 -8.21 -17.51
CA ALA A 196 7.22 -8.39 -18.55
C ALA A 196 5.82 -8.02 -18.04
N HIS A 197 5.44 -8.53 -16.88
CA HIS A 197 4.18 -8.22 -16.23
C HIS A 197 4.10 -6.74 -15.80
N ALA A 198 5.18 -6.15 -15.28
CA ALA A 198 5.21 -4.74 -14.90
C ALA A 198 4.97 -3.82 -16.12
N ARG A 199 5.62 -4.09 -17.25
CA ARG A 199 5.41 -3.34 -18.49
C ARG A 199 3.98 -3.47 -19.00
N ALA A 200 3.43 -4.69 -19.05
CA ALA A 200 2.04 -4.92 -19.42
C ALA A 200 1.06 -4.14 -18.51
N ALA A 201 1.35 -4.09 -17.21
CA ALA A 201 0.56 -3.30 -16.27
C ALA A 201 0.62 -1.80 -16.55
N LEU A 202 1.78 -1.25 -16.89
CA LEU A 202 1.93 0.19 -17.23
C LEU A 202 1.20 0.55 -18.53
N GLU A 203 1.18 -0.35 -19.51
CA GLU A 203 0.48 -0.15 -20.79
C GLU A 203 -1.04 -0.20 -20.61
N ALA A 204 -1.56 -1.22 -19.93
CA ALA A 204 -2.99 -1.43 -19.78
C ALA A 204 -3.62 -0.59 -18.65
N GLY A 205 -2.85 -0.20 -17.63
CA GLY A 205 -3.34 0.45 -16.40
C GLY A 205 -2.91 1.90 -16.24
N ALA A 206 -2.73 2.63 -17.33
CA ALA A 206 -2.24 4.03 -17.32
C ALA A 206 -3.12 5.01 -16.53
N ASP A 207 -4.34 4.63 -16.18
CA ASP A 207 -5.35 5.40 -15.46
C ASP A 207 -5.69 4.83 -14.06
N ASP A 208 -4.91 3.85 -13.54
CA ASP A 208 -5.06 3.31 -12.19
C ASP A 208 -3.82 3.55 -11.33
N ALA A 209 -3.98 4.36 -10.29
CA ALA A 209 -2.88 4.77 -9.40
C ALA A 209 -2.17 3.59 -8.72
N GLY A 210 -2.93 2.57 -8.28
CA GLY A 210 -2.38 1.39 -7.62
C GLY A 210 -1.56 0.52 -8.57
N THR A 211 -2.07 0.34 -9.79
CA THR A 211 -1.39 -0.41 -10.85
C THR A 211 -0.09 0.28 -11.25
N LEU A 212 -0.12 1.60 -11.51
CA LEU A 212 1.07 2.38 -11.84
C LEU A 212 2.13 2.30 -10.75
N ALA A 213 1.72 2.50 -9.49
CA ALA A 213 2.66 2.46 -8.36
C ALA A 213 3.29 1.08 -8.18
N THR A 214 2.51 0.01 -8.29
CA THR A 214 3.01 -1.36 -8.14
C THR A 214 3.95 -1.74 -9.29
N ALA A 215 3.60 -1.42 -10.52
CA ALA A 215 4.44 -1.69 -11.69
C ALA A 215 5.75 -0.89 -11.65
N GLY A 216 5.68 0.40 -11.31
CA GLY A 216 6.86 1.24 -11.10
C GLY A 216 7.78 0.69 -10.01
N PHE A 217 7.21 0.30 -8.86
CA PHE A 217 7.95 -0.32 -7.77
C PHE A 217 8.74 -1.56 -8.23
N VAL A 218 8.10 -2.46 -8.96
CA VAL A 218 8.77 -3.67 -9.48
C VAL A 218 9.92 -3.32 -10.43
N ILE A 219 9.72 -2.36 -11.34
CA ILE A 219 10.79 -1.90 -12.25
C ILE A 219 11.96 -1.32 -11.46
N GLY A 220 11.67 -0.47 -10.46
CA GLY A 220 12.71 0.14 -9.62
C GLY A 220 13.52 -0.87 -8.83
N LEU A 221 12.90 -1.92 -8.28
CA LEU A 221 13.62 -2.91 -7.49
C LEU A 221 14.35 -3.97 -8.35
N VAL A 222 13.75 -4.39 -9.47
CA VAL A 222 14.24 -5.51 -10.27
C VAL A 222 15.25 -5.06 -11.33
N ASP A 223 15.03 -3.87 -11.92
CA ASP A 223 15.89 -3.33 -12.99
C ASP A 223 16.72 -2.12 -12.53
N HIS A 224 16.50 -1.66 -11.29
CA HIS A 224 17.13 -0.49 -10.68
C HIS A 224 16.89 0.82 -11.46
N ASP A 225 15.83 0.86 -12.29
CA ASP A 225 15.40 2.07 -13.00
C ASP A 225 14.48 2.90 -12.09
N TYR A 226 15.12 3.65 -11.19
CA TYR A 226 14.41 4.47 -10.20
C TYR A 226 13.68 5.66 -10.84
N ASP A 227 14.14 6.16 -11.97
CA ASP A 227 13.50 7.28 -12.68
C ASP A 227 12.17 6.84 -13.31
N THR A 228 12.15 5.72 -14.02
CA THR A 228 10.91 5.13 -14.54
C THR A 228 9.97 4.75 -13.40
N ALA A 229 10.48 4.19 -12.31
CA ALA A 229 9.70 3.83 -11.13
C ALA A 229 9.00 5.06 -10.53
N MET A 230 9.74 6.13 -10.26
CA MET A 230 9.18 7.35 -9.66
C MET A 230 8.23 8.07 -10.61
N ASN A 231 8.52 8.10 -11.92
CA ASN A 231 7.58 8.66 -12.90
C ASN A 231 6.21 7.95 -12.86
N ALA A 232 6.19 6.62 -12.79
CA ALA A 232 4.95 5.85 -12.68
C ALA A 232 4.21 6.12 -11.35
N ILE A 233 4.94 6.16 -10.24
CA ILE A 233 4.42 6.44 -8.90
C ILE A 233 3.84 7.87 -8.83
N ASP A 234 4.56 8.87 -9.33
CA ASP A 234 4.13 10.28 -9.31
C ASP A 234 2.90 10.50 -10.18
N ARG A 235 2.81 9.82 -11.34
CA ARG A 235 1.58 9.80 -12.15
C ARG A 235 0.40 9.21 -11.37
N GLY A 236 0.62 8.14 -10.63
CA GLY A 236 -0.39 7.56 -9.73
C GLY A 236 -0.82 8.54 -8.65
N LEU A 237 0.12 9.24 -8.02
CA LEU A 237 -0.16 10.24 -6.99
C LEU A 237 -0.84 11.50 -7.55
N ALA A 238 -0.56 11.89 -8.79
CA ALA A 238 -1.29 12.97 -9.46
C ALA A 238 -2.79 12.65 -9.63
N MET A 239 -3.12 11.37 -9.86
CA MET A 239 -4.51 10.90 -9.93
C MET A 239 -5.13 10.70 -8.55
N SER A 240 -4.40 10.11 -7.60
CA SER A 240 -4.87 9.82 -6.25
C SER A 240 -3.83 10.25 -5.20
N PRO A 241 -3.83 11.53 -4.77
CA PRO A 241 -2.82 12.07 -3.84
C PRO A 241 -2.80 11.42 -2.46
N SER A 242 -3.89 10.76 -2.07
CA SER A 242 -4.04 10.01 -0.81
C SER A 242 -3.77 8.50 -0.97
N SER A 243 -3.29 8.03 -2.11
CA SER A 243 -2.97 6.62 -2.31
C SER A 243 -1.84 6.19 -1.36
N ALA A 244 -2.22 5.55 -0.24
CA ALA A 244 -1.26 5.04 0.73
C ALA A 244 -0.31 4.02 0.10
N LEU A 245 -0.80 3.21 -0.85
CA LEU A 245 0.02 2.26 -1.58
C LEU A 245 1.11 2.98 -2.39
N ALA A 246 0.74 3.99 -3.20
CA ALA A 246 1.70 4.71 -4.02
C ALA A 246 2.73 5.46 -3.17
N LEU A 247 2.30 6.11 -2.08
CA LEU A 247 3.21 6.77 -1.13
C LEU A 247 4.16 5.76 -0.45
N SER A 248 3.63 4.60 -0.02
CA SER A 248 4.44 3.57 0.64
C SER A 248 5.49 2.98 -0.30
N LEU A 249 5.10 2.60 -1.51
CA LEU A 249 6.01 2.05 -2.52
C LEU A 249 7.03 3.10 -2.98
N GLY A 250 6.60 4.35 -3.14
CA GLY A 250 7.47 5.48 -3.46
C GLY A 250 8.52 5.73 -2.38
N SER A 251 8.17 5.61 -1.10
CA SER A 251 9.12 5.75 0.00
C SER A 251 10.26 4.73 -0.07
N VAL A 252 9.94 3.49 -0.43
CA VAL A 252 10.93 2.42 -0.61
C VAL A 252 11.85 2.72 -1.78
N ILE A 253 11.28 3.08 -2.95
CA ILE A 253 12.08 3.41 -4.16
C ILE A 253 12.98 4.62 -3.90
N LEU A 254 12.47 5.67 -3.28
CA LEU A 254 13.25 6.85 -2.91
C LEU A 254 14.39 6.52 -1.92
N GLY A 255 14.13 5.61 -0.97
CA GLY A 255 15.14 5.08 -0.05
C GLY A 255 16.26 4.35 -0.81
N HIS A 256 15.90 3.47 -1.75
CA HIS A 256 16.87 2.77 -2.61
C HIS A 256 17.66 3.73 -3.53
N ALA A 257 17.02 4.81 -3.97
CA ALA A 257 17.68 5.86 -4.75
C ALA A 257 18.57 6.79 -3.91
N GLY A 258 18.56 6.69 -2.58
CA GLY A 258 19.30 7.56 -1.66
C GLY A 258 18.67 8.94 -1.48
N ARG A 259 17.41 9.13 -1.90
CA ARG A 259 16.65 10.38 -1.76
C ARG A 259 15.95 10.41 -0.39
N THR A 260 16.75 10.41 0.68
CA THR A 260 16.29 10.19 2.08
C THR A 260 15.17 11.13 2.51
N ALA A 261 15.31 12.44 2.29
CA ALA A 261 14.32 13.41 2.74
C ALA A 261 12.94 13.18 2.09
N GLU A 262 12.92 12.86 0.81
CA GLU A 262 11.70 12.58 0.07
C GLU A 262 11.10 11.21 0.46
N ALA A 263 11.95 10.21 0.71
CA ALA A 263 11.51 8.90 1.20
C ALA A 263 10.78 9.03 2.55
N VAL A 264 11.31 9.86 3.44
CA VAL A 264 10.71 10.16 4.76
C VAL A 264 9.37 10.87 4.59
N ASP A 265 9.29 11.92 3.74
CA ASP A 265 8.01 12.62 3.47
C ASP A 265 6.93 11.66 2.95
N TYR A 266 7.27 10.82 1.96
CA TYR A 266 6.33 9.84 1.40
C TYR A 266 5.85 8.83 2.45
N ALA A 267 6.77 8.31 3.27
CA ALA A 267 6.43 7.36 4.34
C ALA A 267 5.53 8.00 5.41
N GLU A 268 5.84 9.21 5.86
CA GLU A 268 5.05 9.92 6.86
C GLU A 268 3.64 10.27 6.33
N ARG A 269 3.54 10.66 5.08
CA ARG A 269 2.24 10.90 4.43
C ARG A 269 1.42 9.61 4.33
N ALA A 270 2.04 8.48 3.95
CA ALA A 270 1.38 7.17 3.92
C ALA A 270 0.84 6.80 5.30
N LEU A 271 1.66 6.92 6.34
CA LEU A 271 1.29 6.61 7.73
C LEU A 271 0.20 7.54 8.29
N ARG A 272 0.20 8.80 7.85
CA ARG A 272 -0.81 9.79 8.25
C ARG A 272 -2.19 9.50 7.63
N TRP A 273 -2.21 9.15 6.33
CA TRP A 273 -3.47 8.96 5.62
C TRP A 273 -4.08 7.57 5.81
N CYS A 274 -3.27 6.53 6.08
CA CYS A 274 -3.75 5.15 6.22
C CYS A 274 -3.02 4.35 7.33
N PRO A 275 -3.09 4.75 8.60
CA PRO A 275 -2.37 4.08 9.69
C PRO A 275 -2.87 2.66 9.98
N LEU A 276 -4.04 2.27 9.47
CA LEU A 276 -4.65 0.94 9.65
C LEU A 276 -4.56 0.06 8.39
N ASP A 277 -3.83 0.50 7.37
CA ASP A 277 -3.63 -0.31 6.17
C ASP A 277 -2.86 -1.60 6.50
N ARG A 278 -3.23 -2.70 5.84
CA ARG A 278 -2.52 -3.99 6.01
C ARG A 278 -1.07 -3.93 5.51
N THR A 279 -0.77 -3.00 4.64
CA THR A 279 0.57 -2.76 4.11
C THR A 279 1.36 -1.72 4.91
N VAL A 280 0.89 -1.33 6.10
CA VAL A 280 1.55 -0.32 6.97
C VAL A 280 3.00 -0.68 7.33
N SER A 281 3.41 -1.93 7.17
CA SER A 281 4.82 -2.33 7.28
C SER A 281 5.71 -1.70 6.21
N VAL A 282 5.17 -1.43 5.01
CA VAL A 282 5.93 -0.91 3.85
C VAL A 282 6.49 0.49 4.09
N PRO A 283 5.72 1.51 4.50
CA PRO A 283 6.29 2.82 4.78
C PRO A 283 7.32 2.78 5.93
N TYR A 284 7.14 1.91 6.92
CA TYR A 284 8.15 1.74 7.97
C TYR A 284 9.44 1.12 7.46
N VAL A 285 9.39 0.17 6.53
CA VAL A 285 10.63 -0.34 5.90
C VAL A 285 11.25 0.70 4.97
N GLY A 286 10.44 1.51 4.29
CA GLY A 286 10.91 2.66 3.52
C GLY A 286 11.71 3.65 4.38
N LEU A 287 11.20 3.99 5.57
CA LEU A 287 11.95 4.77 6.58
C LEU A 287 13.25 4.08 6.98
N GLY A 288 13.20 2.77 7.26
CA GLY A 288 14.38 1.98 7.62
C GLY A 288 15.47 2.04 6.56
N ILE A 289 15.12 1.85 5.30
CA ILE A 289 16.04 1.95 4.15
C ILE A 289 16.59 3.37 4.03
N ALA A 290 15.73 4.40 4.10
CA ALA A 290 16.12 5.79 3.98
C ALA A 290 17.12 6.22 5.07
N TYR A 291 16.89 5.81 6.32
CA TYR A 291 17.82 6.09 7.41
C TYR A 291 19.12 5.29 7.29
N CYS A 292 19.08 4.03 6.87
CA CYS A 292 20.30 3.28 6.58
C CYS A 292 21.11 3.93 5.45
N ALA A 293 20.45 4.41 4.39
CA ALA A 293 21.09 5.12 3.28
C ALA A 293 21.77 6.43 3.72
N ALA A 294 21.16 7.12 4.69
CA ALA A 294 21.74 8.34 5.29
C ALA A 294 22.84 8.08 6.34
N GLY A 295 23.05 6.80 6.74
CA GLY A 295 23.93 6.45 7.85
C GLY A 295 23.36 6.75 9.23
N ASP A 296 22.07 7.09 9.32
CA ASP A 296 21.36 7.31 10.59
C ASP A 296 20.86 5.98 11.15
N TRP A 297 21.82 5.21 11.66
CA TRP A 297 21.56 3.86 12.18
C TRP A 297 20.66 3.87 13.42
N GLU A 298 20.70 4.92 14.25
CA GLU A 298 19.84 5.05 15.42
C GLU A 298 18.36 5.23 15.02
N ALA A 299 18.07 6.04 14.02
CA ALA A 299 16.71 6.23 13.50
C ALA A 299 16.17 5.00 12.74
N ALA A 300 17.04 4.23 12.11
CA ALA A 300 16.66 3.01 11.38
C ALA A 300 16.10 1.92 12.32
N ILE A 301 16.61 1.78 13.55
CA ILE A 301 16.21 0.74 14.49
C ILE A 301 14.72 0.79 14.83
N PRO A 302 14.14 1.89 15.32
CA PRO A 302 12.72 1.95 15.65
C PRO A 302 11.84 1.86 14.39
N ALA A 303 12.26 2.38 13.25
CA ALA A 303 11.52 2.27 11.99
C ALA A 303 11.38 0.80 11.56
N CYS A 304 12.49 0.06 11.50
CA CYS A 304 12.45 -1.38 11.22
C CYS A 304 11.62 -2.15 12.25
N GLY A 305 11.77 -1.85 13.55
CA GLY A 305 11.00 -2.49 14.61
C GLY A 305 9.48 -2.32 14.46
N LYS A 306 9.01 -1.15 14.02
CA LYS A 306 7.60 -0.92 13.70
C LYS A 306 7.14 -1.72 12.47
N SER A 307 8.01 -1.86 11.45
CA SER A 307 7.72 -2.70 10.28
C SER A 307 7.58 -4.18 10.68
N GLU A 308 8.48 -4.69 11.54
CA GLU A 308 8.42 -6.06 12.07
C GLU A 308 7.14 -6.32 12.89
N GLN A 309 6.70 -5.37 13.69
CA GLN A 309 5.45 -5.46 14.45
C GLN A 309 4.23 -5.49 13.53
N ALA A 310 4.24 -4.69 12.46
CA ALA A 310 3.16 -4.61 11.51
C ALA A 310 3.07 -5.86 10.59
N ASN A 311 4.21 -6.43 10.20
CA ASN A 311 4.29 -7.67 9.43
C ASN A 311 5.44 -8.56 9.94
N PRO A 312 5.19 -9.44 10.94
CA PRO A 312 6.22 -10.31 11.51
C PRO A 312 6.79 -11.38 10.58
N ARG A 313 6.22 -11.53 9.37
CA ARG A 313 6.66 -12.50 8.36
C ARG A 313 7.55 -11.89 7.28
N PHE A 314 7.76 -10.58 7.28
CA PHE A 314 8.60 -9.89 6.30
C PHE A 314 10.07 -9.86 6.79
N SER A 315 10.99 -10.50 6.06
CA SER A 315 12.39 -10.69 6.47
C SER A 315 13.24 -9.42 6.44
N LEU A 316 13.05 -8.55 5.44
CA LEU A 316 13.90 -7.39 5.18
C LEU A 316 14.09 -6.45 6.38
N PRO A 317 13.04 -6.01 7.12
CA PRO A 317 13.24 -5.10 8.25
C PRO A 317 14.10 -5.71 9.37
N TYR A 318 14.07 -7.03 9.55
CA TYR A 318 14.94 -7.71 10.52
C TYR A 318 16.42 -7.60 10.13
N PHE A 319 16.77 -7.80 8.86
CA PHE A 319 18.14 -7.64 8.39
C PHE A 319 18.62 -6.19 8.45
N LEU A 320 17.76 -5.22 8.10
CA LEU A 320 18.10 -3.79 8.22
C LEU A 320 18.34 -3.39 9.69
N ARG A 321 17.49 -3.85 10.61
CA ARG A 321 17.68 -3.58 12.05
C ARG A 321 18.92 -4.25 12.61
N ALA A 322 19.20 -5.49 12.20
CA ALA A 322 20.42 -6.18 12.58
C ALA A 322 21.66 -5.43 12.10
N ALA A 323 21.66 -4.97 10.85
CA ALA A 323 22.76 -4.17 10.31
C ALA A 323 22.93 -2.86 11.07
N ALA A 324 21.84 -2.13 11.34
CA ALA A 324 21.89 -0.87 12.09
C ALA A 324 22.47 -1.06 13.50
N LEU A 325 22.01 -2.07 14.24
CA LEU A 325 22.56 -2.42 15.57
C LEU A 325 24.05 -2.81 15.51
N SER A 326 24.44 -3.59 14.49
CA SER A 326 25.83 -3.99 14.26
C SER A 326 26.74 -2.79 13.98
N ARG A 327 26.26 -1.82 13.18
CA ARG A 327 26.99 -0.56 12.89
C ARG A 327 27.23 0.29 14.12
N LEU A 328 26.32 0.24 15.08
CA LEU A 328 26.43 0.94 16.37
C LEU A 328 27.21 0.14 17.42
N GLY A 329 27.77 -1.03 17.09
CA GLY A 329 28.51 -1.89 18.02
C GLY A 329 27.62 -2.69 18.99
N ARG A 330 26.29 -2.65 18.84
CA ARG A 330 25.31 -3.35 19.70
C ARG A 330 25.12 -4.80 19.23
N ILE A 331 26.23 -5.57 19.19
CA ILE A 331 26.32 -6.89 18.54
C ILE A 331 25.35 -7.90 19.14
N GLU A 332 25.24 -7.99 20.47
CA GLU A 332 24.36 -8.97 21.12
C GLU A 332 22.88 -8.69 20.81
N GLU A 333 22.50 -7.42 20.74
CA GLU A 333 21.15 -7.03 20.36
C GLU A 333 20.87 -7.29 18.87
N ALA A 334 21.88 -7.14 18.01
CA ALA A 334 21.78 -7.37 16.56
C ALA A 334 21.53 -8.85 16.22
N LYS A 335 22.01 -9.78 17.02
CA LYS A 335 21.82 -11.23 16.80
C LYS A 335 20.34 -11.63 16.82
N ILE A 336 19.51 -10.98 17.64
CA ILE A 336 18.08 -11.30 17.78
C ILE A 336 17.33 -11.10 16.44
N PRO A 337 17.32 -9.90 15.82
CA PRO A 337 16.69 -9.72 14.52
C PRO A 337 17.39 -10.50 13.41
N ALA A 338 18.72 -10.65 13.42
CA ALA A 338 19.44 -11.44 12.44
C ALA A 338 18.96 -12.90 12.41
N GLN A 339 18.87 -13.54 13.58
CA GLN A 339 18.34 -14.89 13.73
C GLN A 339 16.90 -15.00 13.19
N ARG A 340 16.05 -14.04 13.55
CA ARG A 340 14.67 -14.05 13.07
C ARG A 340 14.56 -13.88 11.55
N GLY A 341 15.41 -13.06 10.95
CA GLY A 341 15.51 -12.91 9.49
C GLY A 341 15.87 -14.25 8.81
N LEU A 342 16.87 -14.96 9.33
CA LEU A 342 17.28 -16.26 8.82
C LEU A 342 16.20 -17.36 8.96
N GLU A 343 15.41 -17.34 10.05
CA GLU A 343 14.27 -18.26 10.20
C GLU A 343 13.19 -18.02 9.13
N LEU A 344 12.96 -16.75 8.75
CA LEU A 344 11.98 -16.37 7.74
C LEU A 344 12.49 -16.64 6.31
N GLU A 345 13.81 -16.53 6.11
CA GLU A 345 14.48 -16.66 4.82
C GLU A 345 15.70 -17.60 4.95
N PRO A 346 15.46 -18.93 5.03
CA PRO A 346 16.55 -19.90 5.26
C PRO A 346 17.63 -19.94 4.16
N GLY A 347 17.27 -19.48 2.97
CA GLY A 347 18.21 -19.37 1.82
C GLY A 347 18.95 -18.04 1.75
N PHE A 348 18.83 -17.17 2.77
CA PHE A 348 19.51 -15.89 2.79
C PHE A 348 21.03 -16.03 2.77
N THR A 349 21.68 -15.24 1.91
CA THR A 349 23.13 -15.01 1.93
C THR A 349 23.41 -13.52 1.79
N VAL A 350 24.48 -13.04 2.45
CA VAL A 350 24.83 -11.62 2.41
C VAL A 350 25.20 -11.19 1.00
N SER A 351 25.97 -12.01 0.27
CA SER A 351 26.33 -11.71 -1.13
C SER A 351 25.12 -11.72 -2.06
N GLY A 352 24.16 -12.62 -1.86
CA GLY A 352 22.87 -12.64 -2.58
C GLY A 352 22.05 -11.39 -2.31
N PHE A 353 21.95 -11.01 -1.03
CA PHE A 353 21.25 -9.82 -0.59
C PHE A 353 21.83 -8.53 -1.19
N VAL A 354 23.15 -8.34 -1.12
CA VAL A 354 23.81 -7.16 -1.72
C VAL A 354 23.62 -7.14 -3.23
N ARG A 355 23.75 -8.29 -3.92
CA ARG A 355 23.49 -8.39 -5.38
C ARG A 355 22.05 -8.06 -5.77
N ALA A 356 21.08 -8.41 -4.94
CA ALA A 356 19.68 -8.06 -5.18
C ALA A 356 19.44 -6.53 -5.19
N HIS A 357 20.34 -5.76 -4.59
CA HIS A 357 20.21 -4.31 -4.37
C HIS A 357 21.35 -3.49 -5.01
N THR A 358 22.00 -4.01 -6.06
CA THR A 358 23.21 -3.41 -6.69
C THR A 358 23.04 -2.04 -7.30
N GLY A 359 21.82 -1.53 -7.49
CA GLY A 359 21.58 -0.19 -8.07
C GLY A 359 22.27 0.96 -7.33
N ARG A 360 22.55 0.79 -6.02
CA ARG A 360 23.25 1.76 -5.15
C ARG A 360 24.17 1.02 -4.17
N ALA A 361 25.32 0.57 -4.68
CA ALA A 361 26.31 -0.17 -3.88
C ALA A 361 26.77 0.62 -2.64
N ASP A 362 26.86 1.95 -2.74
CA ASP A 362 27.23 2.85 -1.64
C ASP A 362 26.24 2.78 -0.45
N ILE A 363 25.00 2.38 -0.66
CA ILE A 363 23.99 2.16 0.38
C ILE A 363 24.06 0.71 0.90
N TRP A 364 24.11 -0.28 0.00
CA TRP A 364 23.88 -1.67 0.36
C TRP A 364 25.12 -2.43 0.80
N GLU A 365 26.32 -2.05 0.33
CA GLU A 365 27.58 -2.64 0.83
C GLU A 365 27.81 -2.39 2.33
N PRO A 366 27.62 -1.17 2.87
CA PRO A 366 27.73 -0.93 4.31
C PRO A 366 26.76 -1.77 5.15
N ILE A 367 25.55 -2.06 4.61
CA ILE A 367 24.55 -2.94 5.26
C ILE A 367 25.07 -4.39 5.21
N GLY A 368 25.54 -4.86 4.05
CA GLY A 368 26.12 -6.17 3.88
C GLY A 368 27.31 -6.42 4.81
N ASP A 369 28.23 -5.46 4.92
CA ASP A 369 29.39 -5.54 5.83
C ASP A 369 28.96 -5.64 7.30
N ALA A 370 27.91 -4.94 7.68
CA ALA A 370 27.37 -5.04 9.03
C ALA A 370 26.77 -6.43 9.31
N LEU A 371 26.13 -7.07 8.32
CA LEU A 371 25.59 -8.43 8.44
C LEU A 371 26.71 -9.48 8.44
N ARG A 372 27.79 -9.29 7.65
CA ARG A 372 29.00 -10.14 7.68
C ARG A 372 29.65 -10.17 9.07
N ARG A 373 29.73 -9.00 9.75
CA ARG A 373 30.25 -8.89 11.13
C ARG A 373 29.45 -9.70 12.13
N LEU A 374 28.19 -9.99 11.88
CA LEU A 374 27.33 -10.83 12.71
C LEU A 374 27.48 -12.31 12.39
N GLY A 375 28.28 -12.68 11.37
CA GLY A 375 28.49 -14.05 10.95
C GLY A 375 27.32 -14.64 10.16
N LEU A 376 26.53 -13.82 9.46
CA LEU A 376 25.47 -14.33 8.60
C LEU A 376 26.08 -15.06 7.38
N PRO A 377 25.34 -16.04 6.78
CA PRO A 377 25.79 -16.80 5.62
C PRO A 377 26.22 -15.91 4.44
N GLU A 378 27.33 -16.32 3.73
CA GLU A 378 27.89 -15.60 2.59
C GLU A 378 27.39 -16.15 1.25
#